data_e6fe528e2c9cadf22b5fc76bffe4e217
#
_entry.id   e6fe528e2c9cadf22b5fc76bffe4e217
#
_cell.length_a   1.000
_cell.length_b   1.000
_cell.length_c   1.000
_cell.angle_alpha   90.00
_cell.angle_beta   90.00
_cell.angle_gamma   90.00
#
_symmetry.space_group_name_H-M   'P 1'
#
loop_
_entity.id
_entity.type
_entity.pdbx_description
1 polymer ?
#
loop_
_entity_poly.entity_id
_entity_poly.type
_entity_poly.pdbx_seq_one_letter_code
_entity_poly.pdbx_strand_id
1 'polypeptide(L)'
;MPTPEFILELRKKVGHDLLWLMGVSGYVEDEQGRVLLGRRSDTGEWAMVYGINEPGEEPADTVAREVKEETGVDVIVTDLVSVKSSRKVLTYANGDNTMYMDHLFVCKPDPNGNAEPFVGDEESLNVGWFSPDDLSLIHISEP
;
A
#
# COMPACT_ATOMS: atom_id res chain seq x y z
N MET A 1 3.84 -1.91 -6.65
CA MET A 1 4.87 -0.90 -6.31
C MET A 1 6.25 -1.46 -6.64
N PRO A 2 6.97 -0.86 -7.56
CA PRO A 2 8.34 -1.29 -7.81
C PRO A 2 9.23 -1.03 -6.58
N THR A 3 10.22 -1.88 -6.40
CA THR A 3 11.14 -1.71 -5.27
C THR A 3 11.88 -0.38 -5.39
N PRO A 4 11.86 0.47 -4.34
CA PRO A 4 12.55 1.75 -4.39
C PRO A 4 14.06 1.60 -4.63
N GLU A 5 14.63 2.57 -5.33
CA GLU A 5 16.05 2.57 -5.70
C GLU A 5 16.97 2.46 -4.48
N PHE A 6 16.65 3.12 -3.37
CA PHE A 6 17.50 3.06 -2.17
C PHE A 6 17.59 1.64 -1.60
N ILE A 7 16.50 0.84 -1.73
CA ILE A 7 16.51 -0.55 -1.29
C ILE A 7 17.37 -1.40 -2.22
N LEU A 8 17.25 -1.19 -3.53
CA LEU A 8 18.07 -1.90 -4.50
C LEU A 8 19.56 -1.67 -4.25
N GLU A 9 19.95 -0.42 -3.98
CA GLU A 9 21.33 -0.07 -3.65
C GLU A 9 21.78 -0.70 -2.33
N LEU A 10 20.92 -0.68 -1.32
CA LEU A 10 21.23 -1.29 -0.03
C LEU A 10 21.39 -2.81 -0.15
N ARG A 11 20.53 -3.46 -0.95
CA ARG A 11 20.61 -4.91 -1.19
C ARG A 11 21.91 -5.35 -1.84
N LYS A 12 22.53 -4.51 -2.65
CA LYS A 12 23.86 -4.78 -3.22
C LYS A 12 24.91 -4.97 -2.14
N LYS A 13 24.74 -4.34 -0.98
CA LYS A 13 25.70 -4.38 0.14
C LYS A 13 25.36 -5.45 1.17
N VAL A 14 24.08 -5.68 1.43
CA VAL A 14 23.62 -6.57 2.51
C VAL A 14 23.02 -7.88 1.98
N GLY A 15 22.84 -8.02 0.68
CA GLY A 15 22.24 -9.22 0.09
C GLY A 15 20.82 -9.44 0.58
N HIS A 16 20.55 -10.68 1.03
CA HIS A 16 19.23 -11.08 1.51
C HIS A 16 19.01 -10.88 3.01
N ASP A 17 19.99 -10.32 3.72
CA ASP A 17 19.90 -10.10 5.17
C ASP A 17 18.66 -9.26 5.51
N LEU A 18 18.15 -9.44 6.73
CA LEU A 18 16.96 -8.76 7.19
C LEU A 18 17.13 -7.24 7.10
N LEU A 19 16.20 -6.60 6.38
CA LEU A 19 16.04 -5.15 6.38
C LEU A 19 14.83 -4.75 7.20
N TRP A 20 14.97 -3.69 7.98
CA TRP A 20 13.91 -3.05 8.73
C TRP A 20 13.49 -1.80 7.99
N LEU A 21 12.28 -1.81 7.43
CA LEU A 21 11.80 -0.75 6.55
C LEU A 21 10.58 -0.05 7.13
N MET A 22 10.33 1.16 6.67
CA MET A 22 9.16 1.95 7.03
C MET A 22 8.08 1.72 5.99
N GLY A 23 7.01 1.05 6.38
CA GLY A 23 5.87 0.78 5.53
C GLY A 23 4.72 1.74 5.76
N VAL A 24 3.87 1.91 4.76
CA VAL A 24 2.61 2.64 4.87
C VAL A 24 1.48 1.78 4.34
N SER A 25 0.29 1.95 4.94
CA SER A 25 -0.95 1.34 4.46
C SER A 25 -2.02 2.42 4.34
N GLY A 26 -2.78 2.39 3.28
CA GLY A 26 -3.84 3.36 3.02
C GLY A 26 -5.22 2.73 3.04
N TYR A 27 -6.02 3.05 4.04
CA TYR A 27 -7.44 2.75 4.08
C TYR A 27 -8.18 3.94 3.50
N VAL A 28 -8.69 3.80 2.29
CA VAL A 28 -9.36 4.90 1.57
C VAL A 28 -10.85 4.63 1.56
N GLU A 29 -11.62 5.52 2.15
CA GLU A 29 -13.08 5.41 2.25
C GLU A 29 -13.73 6.63 1.63
N ASP A 30 -14.73 6.40 0.77
CA ASP A 30 -15.50 7.48 0.15
C ASP A 30 -16.71 7.90 1.01
N GLU A 31 -17.49 8.87 0.53
CA GLU A 31 -18.64 9.39 1.24
C GLU A 31 -19.78 8.37 1.41
N GLN A 32 -19.83 7.36 0.53
CA GLN A 32 -20.79 6.27 0.64
C GLN A 32 -20.29 5.12 1.53
N GLY A 33 -19.16 5.26 2.17
CA GLY A 33 -18.58 4.22 3.00
C GLY A 33 -17.93 3.09 2.23
N ARG A 34 -17.67 3.27 0.93
CA ARG A 34 -16.98 2.27 0.12
C ARG A 34 -15.47 2.38 0.31
N VAL A 35 -14.80 1.24 0.24
CA VAL A 35 -13.36 1.11 0.45
C VAL A 35 -12.66 0.84 -0.87
N LEU A 36 -11.55 1.52 -1.10
CA LEU A 36 -10.71 1.32 -2.29
C LEU A 36 -9.78 0.14 -2.09
N LEU A 37 -9.89 -0.85 -2.97
CA LEU A 37 -9.03 -2.03 -2.95
C LEU A 37 -8.43 -2.29 -4.33
N GLY A 38 -7.22 -2.86 -4.32
CA GLY A 38 -6.57 -3.38 -5.51
C GLY A 38 -6.38 -4.88 -5.42
N ARG A 39 -6.53 -5.58 -6.54
CA ARG A 39 -6.23 -7.00 -6.62
C ARG A 39 -4.78 -7.19 -6.99
N ARG A 40 -4.02 -7.82 -6.12
CA ARG A 40 -2.58 -8.01 -6.31
C ARG A 40 -2.29 -9.00 -7.43
N SER A 41 -1.33 -8.65 -8.29
CA SER A 41 -0.90 -9.53 -9.38
C SER A 41 -0.11 -10.75 -8.88
N ASP A 42 0.58 -10.62 -7.74
CA ASP A 42 1.41 -11.70 -7.19
C ASP A 42 0.59 -12.80 -6.49
N THR A 43 -0.46 -12.44 -5.77
CA THR A 43 -1.27 -13.39 -4.99
C THR A 43 -2.68 -13.59 -5.52
N GLY A 44 -3.19 -12.66 -6.35
CA GLY A 44 -4.58 -12.63 -6.76
C GLY A 44 -5.55 -12.16 -5.68
N GLU A 45 -5.04 -11.78 -4.51
CA GLU A 45 -5.84 -11.32 -3.39
C GLU A 45 -6.11 -9.81 -3.48
N TRP A 46 -7.26 -9.41 -2.95
CA TRP A 46 -7.59 -8.00 -2.79
C TRP A 46 -6.90 -7.43 -1.56
N ALA A 47 -6.44 -6.20 -1.64
CA ALA A 47 -5.71 -5.55 -0.56
C ALA A 47 -5.91 -4.05 -0.56
N MET A 48 -5.72 -3.42 0.61
CA MET A 48 -5.50 -1.99 0.70
C MET A 48 -4.20 -1.65 -0.03
N VAL A 49 -3.98 -0.37 -0.28
CA VAL A 49 -2.72 0.09 -0.87
C VAL A 49 -1.63 0.05 0.19
N TYR A 50 -0.53 -0.60 -0.14
CA TYR A 50 0.67 -0.65 0.69
C TYR A 50 1.83 0.01 -0.05
N GLY A 51 2.76 0.58 0.70
CA GLY A 51 3.93 1.18 0.12
C GLY A 51 5.10 1.25 1.08
N ILE A 52 6.24 1.67 0.55
CA ILE A 52 7.46 1.84 1.32
C ILE A 52 7.82 3.32 1.32
N ASN A 53 7.97 3.87 2.54
CA ASN A 53 8.44 5.24 2.71
C ASN A 53 9.88 5.35 2.26
N GLU A 54 10.18 6.37 1.49
CA GLU A 54 11.53 6.62 0.98
C GLU A 54 12.22 7.70 1.80
N PRO A 55 13.55 7.67 1.88
CA PRO A 55 14.31 8.69 2.63
C PRO A 55 13.94 10.11 2.20
N GLY A 56 13.64 10.95 3.19
CA GLY A 56 13.24 12.35 2.97
C GLY A 56 11.76 12.56 2.70
N GLU A 57 11.00 11.51 2.59
CA GLU A 57 9.55 11.56 2.32
C GLU A 57 8.76 11.46 3.63
N GLU A 58 7.76 12.32 3.82
CA GLU A 58 6.84 12.18 4.95
C GLU A 58 5.91 10.99 4.72
N PRO A 59 5.60 10.19 5.76
CA PRO A 59 4.76 8.99 5.58
C PRO A 59 3.38 9.27 4.97
N ALA A 60 2.75 10.40 5.32
CA ALA A 60 1.46 10.78 4.75
C ALA A 60 1.56 11.04 3.24
N ASP A 61 2.66 11.66 2.81
CA ASP A 61 2.92 11.89 1.38
C ASP A 61 3.18 10.57 0.66
N THR A 62 3.86 9.63 1.33
CA THR A 62 4.11 8.30 0.79
C THR A 62 2.80 7.60 0.45
N VAL A 63 1.86 7.56 1.39
CA VAL A 63 0.60 6.82 1.17
C VAL A 63 -0.24 7.48 0.08
N ALA A 64 -0.28 8.82 0.02
CA ALA A 64 -0.99 9.52 -1.05
C ALA A 64 -0.38 9.21 -2.42
N ARG A 65 0.94 9.20 -2.51
CA ARG A 65 1.66 8.85 -3.74
C ARG A 65 1.37 7.41 -4.17
N GLU A 66 1.45 6.46 -3.25
CA GLU A 66 1.21 5.05 -3.54
C GLU A 66 -0.23 4.79 -4.01
N VAL A 67 -1.22 5.44 -3.37
CA VAL A 67 -2.61 5.33 -3.80
C VAL A 67 -2.76 5.85 -5.23
N LYS A 68 -2.14 6.98 -5.54
CA LYS A 68 -2.18 7.56 -6.90
C LYS A 68 -1.52 6.65 -7.93
N GLU A 69 -0.34 6.12 -7.61
CA GLU A 69 0.40 5.25 -8.52
C GLU A 69 -0.34 3.94 -8.81
N GLU A 70 -0.92 3.32 -7.79
CA GLU A 70 -1.54 2.00 -7.94
C GLU A 70 -2.98 2.05 -8.42
N THR A 71 -3.73 3.07 -8.05
CA THR A 71 -5.17 3.13 -8.31
C THR A 71 -5.63 4.30 -9.15
N GLY A 72 -4.79 5.30 -9.37
CA GLY A 72 -5.15 6.52 -10.06
C GLY A 72 -5.98 7.50 -9.25
N VAL A 73 -6.35 7.16 -8.01
CA VAL A 73 -7.20 8.01 -7.16
C VAL A 73 -6.36 9.04 -6.42
N ASP A 74 -6.81 10.28 -6.48
CA ASP A 74 -6.25 11.37 -5.67
C ASP A 74 -6.91 11.37 -4.29
N VAL A 75 -6.11 11.38 -3.24
CA VAL A 75 -6.62 11.31 -1.86
C VAL A 75 -6.08 12.41 -0.99
N ILE A 76 -6.85 12.71 0.06
CA ILE A 76 -6.43 13.51 1.20
C ILE A 76 -6.25 12.56 2.38
N VAL A 77 -5.10 12.61 3.01
CA VAL A 77 -4.82 11.82 4.22
C VAL A 77 -5.41 12.56 5.41
N THR A 78 -6.28 11.87 6.16
CA THR A 78 -7.00 12.50 7.27
C THR A 78 -6.48 12.11 8.64
N ASP A 79 -6.07 10.85 8.82
CA ASP A 79 -5.66 10.35 10.13
C ASP A 79 -4.55 9.33 10.03
N LEU A 80 -3.67 9.33 11.04
CA LEU A 80 -2.77 8.22 11.33
C LEU A 80 -3.43 7.38 12.41
N VAL A 81 -3.82 6.15 12.07
CA VAL A 81 -4.60 5.28 12.97
C VAL A 81 -3.70 4.44 13.86
N SER A 82 -2.63 3.90 13.31
CA SER A 82 -1.73 3.04 14.06
C SER A 82 -0.33 3.01 13.46
N VAL A 83 0.63 2.72 14.32
CA VAL A 83 2.02 2.42 13.93
C VAL A 83 2.34 1.09 14.57
N LYS A 84 2.58 0.05 13.78
CA LYS A 84 2.78 -1.31 14.26
C LYS A 84 3.91 -2.01 13.55
N SER A 85 4.67 -2.76 14.33
CA SER A 85 5.69 -3.66 13.78
C SER A 85 5.03 -4.88 13.14
N SER A 86 5.53 -5.30 11.99
CA SER A 86 5.25 -6.64 11.49
C SER A 86 5.78 -7.68 12.49
N ARG A 87 5.07 -8.79 12.66
CA ARG A 87 5.42 -9.82 13.65
C ARG A 87 6.29 -10.91 13.07
N LYS A 88 6.29 -11.05 11.76
CA LYS A 88 7.01 -12.11 11.05
C LYS A 88 7.93 -11.51 10.00
N VAL A 89 9.02 -12.22 9.75
CA VAL A 89 9.89 -11.91 8.62
C VAL A 89 9.14 -12.26 7.34
N LEU A 90 9.04 -11.30 6.44
CA LEU A 90 8.52 -11.51 5.11
C LEU A 90 9.69 -11.89 4.20
N THR A 91 9.64 -13.09 3.63
CA THR A 91 10.65 -13.55 2.68
C THR A 91 10.06 -13.55 1.28
N TYR A 92 10.65 -12.73 0.41
CA TYR A 92 10.23 -12.63 -0.98
C TYR A 92 10.76 -13.81 -1.81
N ALA A 93 10.22 -13.97 -3.01
CA ALA A 93 10.59 -15.06 -3.90
C ALA A 93 12.08 -15.09 -4.24
N ASN A 94 12.74 -13.93 -4.27
CA ASN A 94 14.18 -13.83 -4.52
C ASN A 94 15.05 -14.11 -3.28
N GLY A 95 14.43 -14.41 -2.12
CA GLY A 95 15.13 -14.70 -0.87
C GLY A 95 15.36 -13.49 0.04
N ASP A 96 14.94 -12.30 -0.35
CA ASP A 96 15.08 -11.10 0.48
C ASP A 96 14.20 -11.19 1.73
N ASN A 97 14.81 -10.92 2.89
CA ASN A 97 14.12 -10.90 4.17
C ASN A 97 13.85 -9.47 4.60
N THR A 98 12.60 -9.18 4.95
CA THR A 98 12.17 -7.82 5.30
C THR A 98 11.18 -7.86 6.46
N MET A 99 11.27 -6.87 7.34
CA MET A 99 10.23 -6.55 8.31
C MET A 99 9.90 -5.07 8.19
N TYR A 100 8.70 -4.69 8.60
CA TYR A 100 8.21 -3.32 8.45
C TYR A 100 7.70 -2.75 9.75
N MET A 101 7.92 -1.46 9.94
CA MET A 101 7.12 -0.64 10.83
C MET A 101 6.02 -0.01 9.96
N ASP A 102 4.80 -0.52 10.08
CA ASP A 102 3.69 -0.06 9.25
C ASP A 102 2.97 1.13 9.87
N HIS A 103 2.68 2.13 9.05
CA HIS A 103 1.92 3.32 9.38
C HIS A 103 0.59 3.24 8.65
N LEU A 104 -0.48 2.97 9.37
CA LEU A 104 -1.83 2.86 8.80
C LEU A 104 -2.51 4.22 8.80
N PHE A 105 -2.81 4.71 7.61
CA PHE A 105 -3.51 5.97 7.42
C PHE A 105 -4.92 5.76 6.92
N VAL A 106 -5.82 6.62 7.36
CA VAL A 106 -7.15 6.77 6.77
C VAL A 106 -7.10 7.94 5.80
N CYS A 107 -7.66 7.72 4.62
CA CYS A 107 -7.71 8.69 3.54
C CYS A 107 -9.13 8.80 3.02
N LYS A 108 -9.40 9.93 2.35
CA LYS A 108 -10.64 10.13 1.60
C LYS A 108 -10.30 10.64 0.20
N PRO A 109 -11.19 10.43 -0.79
CA PRO A 109 -10.98 11.02 -2.10
C PRO A 109 -10.85 12.54 -2.02
N ASP A 110 -9.91 13.09 -2.78
CA ASP A 110 -9.76 14.54 -2.90
C ASP A 110 -10.90 15.06 -3.77
N PRO A 111 -11.76 15.98 -3.24
CA PRO A 111 -12.88 16.50 -4.02
C PRO A 111 -12.44 17.31 -5.26
N ASN A 112 -11.19 17.75 -5.29
CA ASN A 112 -10.61 18.48 -6.43
C ASN A 112 -9.78 17.60 -7.35
N GLY A 113 -9.78 16.28 -7.11
CA GLY A 113 -9.00 15.33 -7.87
C GLY A 113 -9.83 14.24 -8.50
N ASN A 114 -9.17 13.17 -8.93
CA ASN A 114 -9.81 12.02 -9.57
C ASN A 114 -10.19 10.95 -8.53
N ALA A 115 -11.45 10.55 -8.52
CA ALA A 115 -11.95 9.47 -7.66
C ALA A 115 -12.28 8.18 -8.44
N GLU A 116 -12.13 8.19 -9.77
CA GLU A 116 -12.36 7.00 -10.60
C GLU A 116 -11.10 6.14 -10.63
N PRO A 117 -11.13 4.93 -10.05
CA PRO A 117 -9.93 4.09 -10.01
C PRO A 117 -9.63 3.48 -11.39
N PHE A 118 -8.35 3.34 -11.67
CA PHE A 118 -7.87 2.58 -12.81
C PHE A 118 -6.54 1.91 -12.43
N VAL A 119 -6.21 0.81 -13.10
CA VAL A 119 -4.94 0.12 -12.84
C VAL A 119 -3.80 1.03 -13.26
N GLY A 120 -3.00 1.48 -12.29
CA GLY A 120 -1.94 2.46 -12.49
C GLY A 120 -0.57 1.86 -12.74
N ASP A 121 -0.35 0.59 -12.35
CA ASP A 121 0.93 -0.08 -12.54
C ASP A 121 0.73 -1.60 -12.74
N GLU A 122 1.84 -2.34 -12.89
CA GLU A 122 1.82 -3.78 -13.17
C GLU A 122 1.53 -4.63 -11.94
N GLU A 123 1.50 -4.05 -10.74
CA GLU A 123 1.33 -4.78 -9.49
C GLU A 123 -0.12 -5.07 -9.16
N SER A 124 -1.06 -4.42 -9.84
CA SER A 124 -2.49 -4.63 -9.66
C SER A 124 -3.13 -5.19 -10.92
N LEU A 125 -3.96 -6.23 -10.75
CA LEU A 125 -4.77 -6.79 -11.82
C LEU A 125 -6.06 -6.01 -12.03
N ASN A 126 -6.58 -5.43 -10.95
CA ASN A 126 -7.84 -4.70 -10.94
C ASN A 126 -7.88 -3.77 -9.74
N VAL A 127 -8.66 -2.72 -9.81
CA VAL A 127 -8.88 -1.77 -8.71
C VAL A 127 -10.35 -1.38 -8.69
N GLY A 128 -10.87 -1.06 -7.52
CA GLY A 128 -12.27 -0.64 -7.42
C GLY A 128 -12.69 -0.24 -6.02
N TRP A 129 -13.90 0.33 -5.97
CA TRP A 129 -14.59 0.67 -4.73
C TRP A 129 -15.52 -0.47 -4.34
N PHE A 130 -15.47 -0.86 -3.07
CA PHE A 130 -16.28 -1.95 -2.53
C PHE A 130 -17.07 -1.49 -1.32
N SER A 131 -18.36 -1.83 -1.29
CA SER A 131 -19.16 -1.55 -0.10
C SER A 131 -18.76 -2.52 1.03
N PRO A 132 -18.98 -2.15 2.31
CA PRO A 132 -18.69 -3.05 3.43
C PRO A 132 -19.37 -4.41 3.32
N ASP A 133 -20.58 -4.45 2.72
CA ASP A 133 -21.31 -5.71 2.53
C ASP A 133 -20.62 -6.64 1.55
N ASP A 134 -19.87 -6.10 0.58
CA ASP A 134 -19.13 -6.89 -0.41
C ASP A 134 -17.82 -7.43 0.14
N LEU A 135 -17.28 -6.84 1.21
CA LEU A 135 -15.98 -7.23 1.77
C LEU A 135 -15.97 -8.65 2.32
N SER A 136 -17.12 -9.17 2.75
CA SER A 136 -17.24 -10.54 3.22
C SER A 136 -17.15 -11.57 2.10
N LEU A 137 -17.32 -11.14 0.85
CA LEU A 137 -17.32 -12.02 -0.34
C LEU A 137 -15.96 -12.13 -1.01
N ILE A 138 -14.99 -11.32 -0.58
CA ILE A 138 -13.65 -11.28 -1.15
C ILE A 138 -12.61 -11.53 -0.06
N HIS A 139 -11.51 -12.16 -0.46
CA HIS A 139 -10.37 -12.35 0.44
C HIS A 139 -9.46 -11.12 0.38
N ILE A 140 -9.25 -10.49 1.53
CA ILE A 140 -8.40 -9.31 1.66
C ILE A 140 -7.13 -9.72 2.38
N SER A 141 -5.98 -9.51 1.74
CA SER A 141 -4.70 -9.81 2.38
C SER A 141 -4.36 -8.75 3.43
N GLU A 142 -3.71 -9.19 4.51
CA GLU A 142 -3.18 -8.30 5.55
C GLU A 142 -1.76 -7.85 5.19
N PRO A 143 -1.34 -6.69 5.70
CA PRO A 143 0.03 -6.21 5.50
C PRO A 143 1.09 -7.10 6.15
#